data_e1ca39421b20e04a21a9509ec136ce22
#
_entry.id   e1ca39421b20e04a21a9509ec136ce22
#
_cell.length_a   1.000
_cell.length_b   1.000
_cell.length_c   1.000
_cell.angle_alpha   90.00
_cell.angle_beta   90.00
_cell.angle_gamma   90.00
#
_symmetry.space_group_name_H-M   'P 1'
#
loop_
_entity.id
_entity.type
_entity.pdbx_description
1 polymer ?
#
loop_
_entity_poly.entity_id
_entity_poly.type
_entity_poly.pdbx_seq_one_letter_code
_entity_poly.pdbx_strand_id
1 'polypeptide(L)'
;MAKFTALLLVALLGLSGIGVAQADPDALWRIISERCVPDQLANRDPAPCSLVDLDTGEATGYVVLKDIVGARQFLLMPTARITGIDSPALLAPGATNYFAAAWDARSFTEAAAGGTLPRDWVSLAVNSAVSRSQDQLHIHIDCLRADVHEALRRYAGTVGDTWAAFPAPLAGHTYSAIAVAGEDLAVDPFVLLADGIEGARANMGVNTLVVVGANDVRGGPGFIVLADRAD
;
A
#
# COMPACT_ATOMS: atom_id res chain seq x y z
N MET A 1 70.26 -17.28 -33.42
CA MET A 1 68.95 -17.79 -33.00
C MET A 1 68.66 -17.23 -31.62
N ALA A 2 67.94 -16.11 -31.54
CA ALA A 2 67.56 -15.45 -30.28
C ALA A 2 66.15 -15.84 -29.92
N LYS A 3 65.94 -16.43 -28.73
CA LYS A 3 64.64 -16.79 -28.19
C LYS A 3 64.10 -15.58 -27.40
N PHE A 4 63.05 -14.97 -27.89
CA PHE A 4 62.29 -13.98 -27.14
C PHE A 4 61.29 -14.69 -26.21
N THR A 5 61.46 -14.49 -24.92
CA THR A 5 60.54 -14.94 -23.88
C THR A 5 59.55 -13.80 -23.64
N ALA A 6 58.26 -14.03 -24.03
CA ALA A 6 57.19 -13.07 -23.75
C ALA A 6 56.74 -13.21 -22.29
N LEU A 7 56.83 -12.14 -21.53
CA LEU A 7 56.31 -12.04 -20.17
C LEU A 7 54.84 -11.64 -20.25
N LEU A 8 53.94 -12.56 -19.86
CA LEU A 8 52.50 -12.28 -19.74
C LEU A 8 52.20 -11.56 -18.43
N LEU A 9 51.87 -10.26 -18.51
CA LEU A 9 51.38 -9.50 -17.38
C LEU A 9 49.89 -9.80 -17.19
N VAL A 10 49.54 -10.56 -16.17
CA VAL A 10 48.13 -10.77 -15.76
C VAL A 10 47.73 -9.56 -14.90
N ALA A 11 46.93 -8.66 -15.49
CA ALA A 11 46.27 -7.58 -14.74
C ALA A 11 45.11 -8.17 -13.95
N LEU A 12 45.25 -8.28 -12.64
CA LEU A 12 44.11 -8.54 -11.73
C LEU A 12 43.22 -7.27 -11.69
N LEU A 13 42.17 -7.27 -12.49
CA LEU A 13 41.08 -6.33 -12.33
C LEU A 13 40.27 -6.77 -11.08
N GLY A 14 40.51 -6.04 -9.98
CA GLY A 14 39.67 -6.14 -8.79
C GLY A 14 38.22 -5.76 -9.14
N LEU A 15 37.32 -6.74 -9.20
CA LEU A 15 35.89 -6.48 -9.19
C LEU A 15 35.56 -5.88 -7.81
N SER A 16 35.55 -4.55 -7.73
CA SER A 16 34.85 -3.85 -6.66
C SER A 16 33.36 -4.19 -6.81
N GLY A 17 32.89 -5.12 -6.00
CA GLY A 17 31.46 -5.42 -5.89
C GLY A 17 30.74 -4.12 -5.52
N ILE A 18 29.99 -3.57 -6.47
CA ILE A 18 29.02 -2.52 -6.19
C ILE A 18 27.95 -3.23 -5.37
N GLY A 19 28.07 -3.15 -4.05
CA GLY A 19 27.03 -3.58 -3.14
C GLY A 19 25.78 -2.76 -3.49
N VAL A 20 24.73 -3.41 -3.96
CA VAL A 20 23.41 -2.78 -4.07
C VAL A 20 23.06 -2.38 -2.65
N ALA A 21 23.04 -1.09 -2.35
CA ALA A 21 22.63 -0.59 -1.05
C ALA A 21 21.19 -1.08 -0.83
N GLN A 22 21.01 -2.00 0.11
CA GLN A 22 19.69 -2.48 0.47
C GLN A 22 18.92 -1.28 1.02
N ALA A 23 17.70 -1.07 0.52
CA ALA A 23 16.86 0.02 1.02
C ALA A 23 16.70 -0.15 2.54
N ASP A 24 16.85 0.96 3.27
CA ASP A 24 16.69 0.95 4.72
C ASP A 24 15.21 0.69 5.08
N PRO A 25 14.88 -0.42 5.75
CA PRO A 25 13.50 -0.80 6.02
C PRO A 25 12.79 0.16 6.99
N ASP A 26 13.55 0.97 7.74
CA ASP A 26 13.03 1.93 8.71
C ASP A 26 12.91 3.37 8.16
N ALA A 27 13.20 3.59 6.88
CA ALA A 27 13.23 4.93 6.31
C ALA A 27 11.89 5.67 6.47
N LEU A 28 10.77 5.01 6.20
CA LEU A 28 9.44 5.61 6.37
C LEU A 28 9.13 5.90 7.84
N TRP A 29 9.47 4.97 8.74
CA TRP A 29 9.30 5.19 10.18
C TRP A 29 10.08 6.40 10.68
N ARG A 30 11.35 6.57 10.28
CA ARG A 30 12.14 7.73 10.68
C ARG A 30 11.56 9.05 10.16
N ILE A 31 11.04 9.07 8.94
CA ILE A 31 10.38 10.28 8.42
C ILE A 31 9.20 10.67 9.32
N ILE A 32 8.39 9.71 9.76
CA ILE A 32 7.24 9.95 10.62
C ILE A 32 7.69 10.43 12.00
N SER A 33 8.53 9.63 12.67
CA SER A 33 8.87 9.78 14.09
C SER A 33 9.88 10.88 14.39
N GLU A 34 10.75 11.21 13.42
CA GLU A 34 11.83 12.18 13.61
C GLU A 34 11.52 13.53 12.95
N ARG A 35 10.53 13.60 12.05
CA ARG A 35 10.23 14.82 11.30
C ARG A 35 8.75 15.18 11.31
N CYS A 36 7.88 14.43 10.62
CA CYS A 36 6.49 14.84 10.41
C CYS A 36 5.74 15.07 11.73
N VAL A 37 5.78 14.13 12.66
CA VAL A 37 5.07 14.25 13.95
C VAL A 37 5.71 15.32 14.84
N PRO A 38 7.04 15.36 15.08
CA PRO A 38 7.66 16.41 15.88
C PRO A 38 7.45 17.82 15.31
N ASP A 39 7.55 18.02 14.00
CA ASP A 39 7.35 19.33 13.38
C ASP A 39 5.88 19.77 13.47
N GLN A 40 4.95 18.87 13.28
CA GLN A 40 3.53 19.15 13.48
C GLN A 40 3.23 19.59 14.91
N LEU A 41 3.77 18.89 15.91
CA LEU A 41 3.54 19.20 17.32
C LEU A 41 4.20 20.52 17.75
N ALA A 42 5.42 20.78 17.28
CA ALA A 42 6.17 21.96 17.67
C ALA A 42 5.77 23.22 16.89
N ASN A 43 5.52 23.08 15.58
CA ASN A 43 5.44 24.20 14.65
C ASN A 43 4.10 24.25 13.89
N ARG A 44 3.24 23.23 14.01
CA ARG A 44 2.05 23.01 13.16
C ARG A 44 2.41 22.92 11.68
N ASP A 45 3.58 22.35 11.40
CA ASP A 45 4.09 22.12 10.06
C ASP A 45 4.23 20.60 9.85
N PRO A 46 3.43 19.98 8.96
CA PRO A 46 3.52 18.54 8.72
C PRO A 46 4.75 18.13 7.90
N ALA A 47 5.55 19.07 7.36
CA ALA A 47 6.63 18.75 6.42
C ALA A 47 7.67 17.78 7.00
N PRO A 48 8.15 16.80 6.21
CA PRO A 48 7.93 16.61 4.78
C PRO A 48 6.62 15.90 4.42
N CYS A 49 5.79 15.52 5.40
CA CYS A 49 4.47 14.95 5.12
C CYS A 49 3.54 16.03 4.54
N SER A 50 2.54 15.60 3.78
CA SER A 50 1.48 16.47 3.26
C SER A 50 0.38 16.70 4.28
N LEU A 51 0.23 15.76 5.22
CA LEU A 51 -0.71 15.81 6.34
C LEU A 51 -0.15 15.04 7.54
N VAL A 52 -0.40 15.54 8.73
CA VAL A 52 -0.28 14.80 10.01
C VAL A 52 -1.58 14.99 10.75
N ASP A 53 -2.34 13.93 10.91
CA ASP A 53 -3.60 13.90 11.64
C ASP A 53 -3.39 13.25 13.01
N LEU A 54 -3.61 14.02 14.07
CA LEU A 54 -3.49 13.62 15.47
C LEU A 54 -4.79 13.85 16.25
N ASP A 55 -5.93 14.05 15.57
CA ASP A 55 -7.20 14.42 16.22
C ASP A 55 -7.68 13.34 17.19
N THR A 56 -7.36 12.06 16.90
CA THR A 56 -7.66 10.93 17.78
C THR A 56 -6.50 10.55 18.71
N GLY A 57 -5.42 11.33 18.69
CA GLY A 57 -4.20 11.11 19.45
C GLY A 57 -3.05 10.50 18.64
N GLU A 58 -1.83 10.66 19.16
CA GLU A 58 -0.62 10.19 18.46
C GLU A 58 -0.58 8.67 18.25
N ALA A 59 -1.15 7.89 19.17
CA ALA A 59 -1.16 6.42 19.05
C ALA A 59 -2.13 5.89 17.98
N THR A 60 -3.11 6.68 17.56
CA THR A 60 -4.18 6.32 16.62
C THR A 60 -4.22 7.19 15.39
N GLY A 61 -3.33 8.19 15.33
CA GLY A 61 -3.20 9.12 14.23
C GLY A 61 -2.53 8.52 13.00
N TYR A 62 -2.41 9.34 11.96
CA TYR A 62 -1.76 8.96 10.71
C TYR A 62 -1.11 10.16 10.02
N VAL A 63 -0.25 9.87 9.07
CA VAL A 63 0.37 10.85 8.18
C VAL A 63 0.09 10.49 6.72
N VAL A 64 0.08 11.50 5.86
CA VAL A 64 0.07 11.33 4.40
C VAL A 64 1.37 11.89 3.84
N LEU A 65 2.09 11.06 3.10
CA LEU A 65 3.38 11.41 2.50
C LEU A 65 3.32 11.24 0.97
N LYS A 66 3.84 12.22 0.22
CA LYS A 66 4.07 12.02 -1.21
C LYS A 66 5.14 10.95 -1.42
N ASP A 67 4.77 9.86 -2.11
CA ASP A 67 5.74 8.82 -2.45
C ASP A 67 6.80 9.34 -3.43
N ILE A 68 8.02 8.86 -3.29
CA ILE A 68 9.12 9.13 -4.24
C ILE A 68 8.90 8.41 -5.58
N VAL A 69 8.10 7.34 -5.58
CA VAL A 69 7.72 6.58 -6.77
C VAL A 69 6.33 7.00 -7.24
N GLY A 70 6.15 7.08 -8.57
CA GLY A 70 4.88 7.46 -9.16
C GLY A 70 4.57 8.97 -9.05
N ALA A 71 4.04 9.56 -10.12
CA ALA A 71 3.77 11.00 -10.17
C ALA A 71 2.64 11.43 -9.21
N ARG A 72 1.68 10.54 -8.95
CA ARG A 72 0.43 10.82 -8.22
C ARG A 72 0.26 10.02 -6.94
N GLN A 73 1.17 9.08 -6.66
CA GLN A 73 1.08 8.17 -5.54
C GLN A 73 1.39 8.87 -4.22
N PHE A 74 0.56 8.61 -3.23
CA PHE A 74 0.76 8.99 -1.84
C PHE A 74 0.75 7.75 -0.95
N LEU A 75 1.31 7.89 0.24
CA LEU A 75 1.33 6.86 1.27
C LEU A 75 0.57 7.37 2.49
N LEU A 76 -0.42 6.61 2.97
CA LEU A 76 -0.95 6.83 4.31
C LEU A 76 -0.25 5.85 5.25
N MET A 77 0.25 6.37 6.38
CA MET A 77 0.99 5.61 7.37
C MET A 77 0.53 5.96 8.79
N PRO A 78 0.36 4.97 9.69
CA PRO A 78 0.12 5.23 11.11
C PRO A 78 1.24 6.06 11.74
N THR A 79 0.89 6.91 12.71
CA THR A 79 1.87 7.56 13.58
C THR A 79 2.47 6.61 14.62
N ALA A 80 1.77 5.53 14.93
CA ALA A 80 2.31 4.43 15.72
C ALA A 80 3.22 3.52 14.87
N ARG A 81 4.19 2.87 15.53
CA ARG A 81 5.03 1.84 14.88
C ARG A 81 4.21 0.58 14.62
N ILE A 82 3.74 0.43 13.39
CA ILE A 82 3.04 -0.77 12.87
C ILE A 82 3.83 -1.26 11.68
N THR A 83 4.41 -2.48 11.76
CA THR A 83 5.37 -2.97 10.76
C THR A 83 4.75 -3.21 9.39
N GLY A 84 3.50 -3.66 9.34
CA GLY A 84 2.81 -3.96 8.08
C GLY A 84 1.53 -4.74 8.31
N ILE A 85 0.99 -5.34 7.26
CA ILE A 85 -0.25 -6.14 7.29
C ILE A 85 -0.23 -7.28 8.31
N ASP A 86 0.95 -7.78 8.66
CA ASP A 86 1.19 -8.84 9.65
C ASP A 86 1.11 -8.37 11.11
N SER A 87 1.00 -7.06 11.36
CA SER A 87 0.94 -6.54 12.73
C SER A 87 -0.40 -6.90 13.41
N PRO A 88 -0.37 -7.53 14.60
CA PRO A 88 -1.60 -7.84 15.34
C PRO A 88 -2.35 -6.59 15.81
N ALA A 89 -1.70 -5.43 15.84
CA ALA A 89 -2.32 -4.16 16.19
C ALA A 89 -3.48 -3.78 15.26
N LEU A 90 -3.43 -4.22 14.00
CA LEU A 90 -4.48 -3.96 13.00
C LEU A 90 -5.78 -4.72 13.28
N LEU A 91 -5.70 -5.81 14.05
CA LEU A 91 -6.85 -6.67 14.38
C LEU A 91 -7.27 -6.52 15.85
N ALA A 92 -6.69 -5.56 16.58
CA ALA A 92 -7.05 -5.28 17.96
C ALA A 92 -8.44 -4.64 18.05
N PRO A 93 -9.21 -4.90 19.12
CA PRO A 93 -10.47 -4.22 19.34
C PRO A 93 -10.29 -2.68 19.36
N GLY A 94 -11.04 -1.97 18.52
CA GLY A 94 -10.95 -0.52 18.40
C GLY A 94 -9.73 -0.01 17.63
N ALA A 95 -9.06 -0.87 16.85
CA ALA A 95 -8.01 -0.46 15.92
C ALA A 95 -8.54 0.59 14.93
N THR A 96 -7.68 1.53 14.57
CA THR A 96 -8.02 2.54 13.56
C THR A 96 -8.18 1.87 12.18
N ASN A 97 -9.28 2.17 11.49
CA ASN A 97 -9.46 1.77 10.09
C ASN A 97 -8.63 2.69 9.19
N TYR A 98 -7.35 2.35 9.00
CA TYR A 98 -6.43 3.14 8.17
C TYR A 98 -6.80 3.14 6.68
N PHE A 99 -7.56 2.15 6.20
CA PHE A 99 -8.07 2.17 4.84
C PHE A 99 -9.17 3.21 4.66
N ALA A 100 -10.03 3.45 5.66
CA ALA A 100 -11.00 4.54 5.61
C ALA A 100 -10.28 5.89 5.55
N ALA A 101 -9.30 6.12 6.42
CA ALA A 101 -8.47 7.33 6.39
C ALA A 101 -7.73 7.49 5.04
N ALA A 102 -7.24 6.40 4.44
CA ALA A 102 -6.60 6.43 3.13
C ALA A 102 -7.59 6.77 2.01
N TRP A 103 -8.83 6.32 2.12
CA TRP A 103 -9.88 6.71 1.17
C TRP A 103 -10.18 8.21 1.22
N ASP A 104 -10.23 8.80 2.40
CA ASP A 104 -10.41 10.25 2.56
C ASP A 104 -9.18 11.03 2.06
N ALA A 105 -7.98 10.50 2.30
CA ALA A 105 -6.73 11.08 1.81
C ALA A 105 -6.52 10.97 0.29
N ARG A 106 -7.41 10.29 -0.48
CA ARG A 106 -7.34 10.23 -1.95
C ARG A 106 -7.32 11.61 -2.61
N SER A 107 -7.84 12.62 -1.93
CA SER A 107 -7.82 14.02 -2.40
C SER A 107 -6.41 14.53 -2.74
N PHE A 108 -5.36 14.02 -2.10
CA PHE A 108 -3.97 14.34 -2.45
C PHE A 108 -3.58 13.76 -3.81
N THR A 109 -3.97 12.51 -4.09
CA THR A 109 -3.78 11.87 -5.40
C THR A 109 -4.60 12.56 -6.48
N GLU A 110 -5.84 12.94 -6.19
CA GLU A 110 -6.71 13.71 -7.07
C GLU A 110 -6.11 15.07 -7.42
N ALA A 111 -5.61 15.81 -6.44
CA ALA A 111 -4.93 17.08 -6.65
C ALA A 111 -3.68 16.92 -7.54
N ALA A 112 -2.88 15.88 -7.31
CA ALA A 112 -1.72 15.56 -8.14
C ALA A 112 -2.09 15.07 -9.56
N ALA A 113 -3.31 14.59 -9.74
CA ALA A 113 -3.87 14.20 -11.04
C ALA A 113 -4.47 15.41 -11.81
N GLY A 114 -4.56 16.57 -11.16
CA GLY A 114 -5.11 17.80 -11.75
C GLY A 114 -6.61 18.00 -11.55
N GLY A 115 -7.25 17.24 -10.68
CA GLY A 115 -8.66 17.35 -10.34
C GLY A 115 -9.25 16.06 -9.78
N THR A 116 -10.56 16.10 -9.47
CA THR A 116 -11.28 14.94 -8.93
C THR A 116 -11.26 13.77 -9.90
N LEU A 117 -10.96 12.58 -9.37
CA LEU A 117 -11.00 11.33 -10.11
C LEU A 117 -12.34 10.61 -9.89
N PRO A 118 -12.87 9.92 -10.92
CA PRO A 118 -13.95 8.98 -10.68
C PRO A 118 -13.50 7.93 -9.63
N ARG A 119 -14.38 7.58 -8.70
CA ARG A 119 -14.03 6.71 -7.57
C ARG A 119 -13.45 5.35 -8.00
N ASP A 120 -13.90 4.82 -9.12
CA ASP A 120 -13.44 3.54 -9.69
C ASP A 120 -12.06 3.60 -10.36
N TRP A 121 -11.41 4.78 -10.36
CA TRP A 121 -10.03 4.96 -10.76
C TRP A 121 -9.05 5.03 -9.59
N VAL A 122 -9.53 5.08 -8.36
CA VAL A 122 -8.70 5.17 -7.15
C VAL A 122 -8.53 3.79 -6.52
N SER A 123 -7.30 3.47 -6.20
CA SER A 123 -6.92 2.24 -5.47
C SER A 123 -6.12 2.54 -4.22
N LEU A 124 -6.34 1.72 -3.21
CA LEU A 124 -5.59 1.66 -1.96
C LEU A 124 -4.95 0.28 -1.87
N ALA A 125 -3.64 0.20 -1.64
CA ALA A 125 -2.96 -1.10 -1.63
C ALA A 125 -1.95 -1.23 -0.49
N VAL A 126 -1.87 -2.42 0.10
CA VAL A 126 -0.86 -2.82 1.08
C VAL A 126 -0.16 -4.08 0.59
N ASN A 127 1.16 -4.03 0.57
CA ASN A 127 1.98 -5.17 0.22
C ASN A 127 2.06 -6.22 1.34
N SER A 128 2.21 -7.47 0.94
CA SER A 128 2.54 -8.56 1.87
C SER A 128 3.88 -8.33 2.57
N ALA A 129 4.12 -9.01 3.68
CA ALA A 129 5.39 -8.94 4.41
C ALA A 129 6.60 -9.39 3.57
N VAL A 130 6.39 -10.28 2.58
CA VAL A 130 7.47 -10.74 1.70
C VAL A 130 7.74 -9.81 0.53
N SER A 131 6.81 -8.91 0.21
CA SER A 131 6.92 -7.99 -0.93
C SER A 131 7.23 -6.54 -0.52
N ARG A 132 7.01 -6.17 0.75
CA ARG A 132 7.31 -4.82 1.23
C ARG A 132 8.82 -4.59 1.38
N SER A 133 9.24 -3.36 1.13
CA SER A 133 10.62 -2.90 1.35
C SER A 133 10.79 -2.08 2.63
N GLN A 134 9.70 -1.74 3.32
CA GLN A 134 9.66 -0.89 4.49
C GLN A 134 8.92 -1.56 5.64
N ASP A 135 9.47 -1.48 6.86
CA ASP A 135 8.88 -2.02 8.09
C ASP A 135 8.07 -0.96 8.84
N GLN A 136 7.29 -0.20 8.10
CA GLN A 136 6.21 0.66 8.57
C GLN A 136 5.02 0.44 7.67
N LEU A 137 3.83 0.19 8.25
CA LEU A 137 2.59 0.07 7.47
C LEU A 137 2.43 1.30 6.58
N HIS A 138 2.27 1.08 5.31
CA HIS A 138 2.01 2.13 4.33
C HIS A 138 0.95 1.65 3.34
N ILE A 139 -0.12 2.42 3.24
CA ILE A 139 -1.18 2.19 2.28
C ILE A 139 -0.89 3.09 1.09
N HIS A 140 -0.61 2.50 -0.05
CA HIS A 140 -0.44 3.22 -1.32
C HIS A 140 -1.79 3.74 -1.78
N ILE A 141 -1.87 5.03 -2.09
CA ILE A 141 -3.04 5.69 -2.67
C ILE A 141 -2.65 6.14 -4.07
N ASP A 142 -3.18 5.51 -5.10
CA ASP A 142 -2.82 5.84 -6.48
C ASP A 142 -3.98 5.56 -7.45
N CYS A 143 -3.77 5.96 -8.70
CA CYS A 143 -4.66 5.63 -9.80
C CYS A 143 -4.44 4.18 -10.26
N LEU A 144 -5.53 3.51 -10.63
CA LEU A 144 -5.46 2.21 -11.29
C LEU A 144 -4.76 2.31 -12.66
N ARG A 145 -4.08 1.24 -13.05
CA ARG A 145 -3.70 1.00 -14.43
C ARG A 145 -4.95 0.83 -15.29
N ALA A 146 -4.92 1.32 -16.51
CA ALA A 146 -6.08 1.29 -17.41
C ALA A 146 -6.60 -0.13 -17.69
N ASP A 147 -5.70 -1.10 -17.85
CA ASP A 147 -6.05 -2.51 -18.09
C ASP A 147 -6.74 -3.14 -16.86
N VAL A 148 -6.27 -2.82 -15.65
CA VAL A 148 -6.86 -3.28 -14.39
C VAL A 148 -8.24 -2.63 -14.18
N HIS A 149 -8.36 -1.32 -14.42
CA HIS A 149 -9.64 -0.60 -14.35
C HIS A 149 -10.67 -1.22 -15.31
N GLU A 150 -10.28 -1.50 -16.56
CA GLU A 150 -11.18 -2.12 -17.54
C GLU A 150 -11.66 -3.50 -17.09
N ALA A 151 -10.75 -4.34 -16.57
CA ALA A 151 -11.09 -5.65 -16.06
C ALA A 151 -12.04 -5.58 -14.85
N LEU A 152 -11.75 -4.70 -13.88
CA LEU A 152 -12.62 -4.48 -12.73
C LEU A 152 -14.00 -3.99 -13.17
N ARG A 153 -14.09 -3.00 -14.04
CA ARG A 153 -15.37 -2.49 -14.56
C ARG A 153 -16.19 -3.57 -15.28
N ARG A 154 -15.52 -4.48 -15.99
CA ARG A 154 -16.19 -5.59 -16.71
C ARG A 154 -16.82 -6.61 -15.77
N TYR A 155 -16.17 -6.88 -14.64
CA TYR A 155 -16.56 -7.95 -13.73
C TYR A 155 -17.12 -7.47 -12.40
N ALA A 156 -17.18 -6.16 -12.12
CA ALA A 156 -17.65 -5.59 -10.86
C ALA A 156 -19.02 -6.15 -10.45
N GLY A 157 -19.97 -6.23 -11.37
CA GLY A 157 -21.31 -6.75 -11.13
C GLY A 157 -21.38 -8.25 -10.79
N THR A 158 -20.27 -9.00 -10.92
CA THR A 158 -20.20 -10.42 -10.55
C THR A 158 -19.60 -10.65 -9.17
N VAL A 159 -19.01 -9.61 -8.55
CA VAL A 159 -18.41 -9.69 -7.22
C VAL A 159 -19.52 -9.62 -6.17
N GLY A 160 -19.66 -10.69 -5.38
CA GLY A 160 -20.65 -10.80 -4.30
C GLY A 160 -20.17 -10.22 -2.97
N ASP A 161 -20.98 -10.46 -1.93
CA ASP A 161 -20.71 -10.06 -0.53
C ASP A 161 -19.98 -11.14 0.28
N THR A 162 -19.49 -12.13 -0.39
CA THR A 162 -18.64 -13.19 0.15
C THR A 162 -17.39 -13.31 -0.69
N TRP A 163 -16.27 -13.66 -0.06
CA TRP A 163 -15.00 -13.86 -0.76
C TRP A 163 -15.13 -14.98 -1.79
N ALA A 164 -14.77 -14.67 -3.03
CA ALA A 164 -14.73 -15.60 -4.15
C ALA A 164 -13.60 -15.23 -5.10
N ALA A 165 -13.17 -16.18 -5.94
CA ALA A 165 -12.16 -15.88 -6.95
C ALA A 165 -12.66 -14.79 -7.91
N PHE A 166 -11.85 -13.76 -8.14
CA PHE A 166 -12.12 -12.77 -9.17
C PHE A 166 -11.99 -13.41 -10.56
N PRO A 167 -12.93 -13.16 -11.50
CA PRO A 167 -13.02 -13.94 -12.74
C PRO A 167 -11.88 -13.82 -13.73
N ALA A 168 -10.96 -12.86 -13.54
CA ALA A 168 -9.84 -12.60 -14.43
C ALA A 168 -8.57 -12.23 -13.67
N PRO A 169 -7.38 -12.53 -14.20
CA PRO A 169 -6.15 -12.02 -13.58
C PRO A 169 -6.08 -10.48 -13.70
N LEU A 170 -5.58 -9.82 -12.66
CA LEU A 170 -5.33 -8.40 -12.63
C LEU A 170 -3.82 -8.18 -12.58
N ALA A 171 -3.26 -7.48 -13.56
CA ALA A 171 -1.82 -7.28 -13.71
C ALA A 171 -0.98 -8.58 -13.65
N GLY A 172 -1.56 -9.73 -14.04
CA GLY A 172 -0.91 -11.04 -14.03
C GLY A 172 -1.11 -11.86 -12.75
N HIS A 173 -1.79 -11.31 -11.73
CA HIS A 173 -2.09 -11.97 -10.45
C HIS A 173 -3.54 -12.42 -10.36
N THR A 174 -3.79 -13.48 -9.61
CA THR A 174 -5.14 -13.96 -9.29
C THR A 174 -5.56 -13.45 -7.93
N TYR A 175 -6.80 -12.97 -7.81
CA TYR A 175 -7.31 -12.40 -6.58
C TYR A 175 -8.57 -13.11 -6.11
N SER A 176 -8.75 -13.22 -4.80
CA SER A 176 -10.05 -13.33 -4.18
C SER A 176 -10.65 -11.93 -4.07
N ALA A 177 -11.97 -11.80 -4.26
CA ALA A 177 -12.66 -10.52 -4.24
C ALA A 177 -13.93 -10.58 -3.39
N ILE A 178 -14.29 -9.45 -2.79
CA ILE A 178 -15.55 -9.22 -2.10
C ILE A 178 -16.02 -7.79 -2.36
N ALA A 179 -17.32 -7.57 -2.51
CA ALA A 179 -17.91 -6.26 -2.67
C ALA A 179 -18.45 -5.72 -1.34
N VAL A 180 -18.14 -4.45 -1.04
CA VAL A 180 -18.60 -3.72 0.14
C VAL A 180 -19.39 -2.50 -0.32
N ALA A 181 -20.65 -2.39 0.07
CA ALA A 181 -21.52 -1.25 -0.27
C ALA A 181 -21.25 -0.07 0.67
N GLY A 182 -21.37 1.15 0.17
CA GLY A 182 -21.24 2.40 0.93
C GLY A 182 -20.45 3.47 0.22
N GLU A 183 -20.74 4.73 0.51
CA GLU A 183 -19.93 5.87 0.07
C GLU A 183 -18.57 5.84 0.76
N ASP A 184 -18.57 5.57 2.06
CA ASP A 184 -17.43 5.50 2.92
C ASP A 184 -17.04 4.05 3.21
N LEU A 185 -15.77 3.81 3.46
CA LEU A 185 -15.23 2.48 3.76
C LEU A 185 -15.37 2.19 5.26
N ALA A 186 -16.61 1.98 5.71
CA ALA A 186 -16.93 1.75 7.12
C ALA A 186 -16.43 0.39 7.66
N VAL A 187 -16.28 -0.59 6.79
CA VAL A 187 -15.73 -1.91 7.13
C VAL A 187 -14.21 -1.84 7.04
N ASP A 188 -13.52 -2.36 8.06
CA ASP A 188 -12.05 -2.45 8.03
C ASP A 188 -11.60 -3.61 7.12
N PRO A 189 -10.89 -3.36 6.02
CA PRO A 189 -10.42 -4.39 5.10
C PRO A 189 -9.45 -5.40 5.72
N PHE A 190 -8.66 -5.01 6.75
CA PHE A 190 -7.79 -5.95 7.46
C PHE A 190 -8.61 -6.99 8.22
N VAL A 191 -9.66 -6.54 8.91
CA VAL A 191 -10.59 -7.43 9.63
C VAL A 191 -11.38 -8.28 8.64
N LEU A 192 -11.84 -7.66 7.53
CA LEU A 192 -12.59 -8.37 6.47
C LEU A 192 -11.76 -9.51 5.87
N LEU A 193 -10.47 -9.28 5.61
CA LEU A 193 -9.53 -10.30 5.16
C LEU A 193 -9.33 -11.40 6.22
N ALA A 194 -9.02 -10.98 7.45
CA ALA A 194 -8.68 -11.89 8.55
C ALA A 194 -9.82 -12.87 8.88
N ASP A 195 -11.06 -12.38 8.83
CA ASP A 195 -12.24 -13.17 9.22
C ASP A 195 -12.90 -13.87 8.04
N GLY A 196 -12.69 -13.38 6.83
CA GLY A 196 -13.39 -13.86 5.65
C GLY A 196 -12.63 -14.88 4.82
N ILE A 197 -11.31 -14.94 4.90
CA ILE A 197 -10.49 -15.91 4.16
C ILE A 197 -9.89 -16.93 5.13
N GLU A 198 -10.10 -18.21 4.86
CA GLU A 198 -9.60 -19.30 5.70
C GLU A 198 -8.08 -19.21 5.89
N GLY A 199 -7.64 -19.26 7.15
CA GLY A 199 -6.24 -19.18 7.55
C GLY A 199 -5.59 -17.79 7.43
N ALA A 200 -6.29 -16.76 6.92
CA ALA A 200 -5.72 -15.42 6.77
C ALA A 200 -5.37 -14.79 8.11
N ARG A 201 -6.23 -14.90 9.13
CA ARG A 201 -5.98 -14.35 10.47
C ARG A 201 -4.67 -14.84 11.10
N ALA A 202 -4.34 -16.10 10.88
CA ALA A 202 -3.09 -16.69 11.38
C ALA A 202 -1.87 -16.34 10.52
N ASN A 203 -2.08 -15.87 9.28
CA ASN A 203 -1.04 -15.65 8.29
C ASN A 203 -1.29 -14.35 7.50
N MET A 204 -1.57 -13.24 8.17
CA MET A 204 -1.83 -11.96 7.53
C MET A 204 -0.69 -11.53 6.60
N GLY A 205 0.55 -11.76 7.02
CA GLY A 205 1.76 -11.31 6.32
C GLY A 205 1.97 -11.86 4.91
N VAL A 206 1.35 -12.98 4.55
CA VAL A 206 1.46 -13.52 3.18
C VAL A 206 0.47 -12.88 2.21
N ASN A 207 -0.42 -12.02 2.66
CA ASN A 207 -1.46 -11.43 1.83
C ASN A 207 -1.08 -10.03 1.37
N THR A 208 -1.40 -9.73 0.11
CA THR A 208 -1.51 -8.38 -0.42
C THR A 208 -2.99 -8.00 -0.41
N LEU A 209 -3.31 -6.78 0.00
CA LEU A 209 -4.70 -6.31 0.10
C LEU A 209 -4.87 -5.04 -0.73
N VAL A 210 -5.88 -5.03 -1.60
CA VAL A 210 -6.19 -3.90 -2.46
C VAL A 210 -7.66 -3.53 -2.31
N VAL A 211 -7.96 -2.24 -2.17
CA VAL A 211 -9.32 -1.71 -2.14
C VAL A 211 -9.48 -0.75 -3.32
N VAL A 212 -10.52 -0.93 -4.09
CA VAL A 212 -10.84 -0.07 -5.23
C VAL A 212 -12.25 0.49 -5.06
N GLY A 213 -12.42 1.77 -5.29
CA GLY A 213 -13.75 2.35 -5.35
C GLY A 213 -14.58 1.76 -6.49
N ALA A 214 -15.88 1.60 -6.29
CA ALA A 214 -16.81 1.08 -7.28
C ALA A 214 -18.06 1.94 -7.36
N ASN A 215 -18.58 2.16 -8.59
CA ASN A 215 -19.74 3.03 -8.82
C ASN A 215 -21.06 2.32 -8.59
N ASP A 216 -21.11 0.99 -8.76
CA ASP A 216 -22.31 0.19 -8.60
C ASP A 216 -21.99 -1.09 -7.83
N VAL A 217 -22.30 -1.05 -6.54
CA VAL A 217 -22.34 -2.21 -5.65
C VAL A 217 -23.75 -2.27 -5.07
N ARG A 218 -24.56 -3.21 -5.55
CA ARG A 218 -25.96 -3.38 -5.11
C ARG A 218 -26.83 -2.13 -5.34
N GLY A 219 -26.62 -1.43 -6.46
CA GLY A 219 -27.44 -0.27 -6.84
C GLY A 219 -26.97 1.06 -6.25
N GLY A 220 -25.75 1.11 -5.70
CA GLY A 220 -25.13 2.32 -5.17
C GLY A 220 -23.60 2.25 -5.17
N PRO A 221 -22.94 3.29 -4.71
CA PRO A 221 -21.49 3.31 -4.59
C PRO A 221 -20.99 2.27 -3.58
N GLY A 222 -19.76 1.86 -3.76
CA GLY A 222 -19.14 0.88 -2.89
C GLY A 222 -17.65 0.69 -3.17
N PHE A 223 -17.16 -0.48 -2.80
CA PHE A 223 -15.77 -0.88 -2.96
C PHE A 223 -15.68 -2.34 -3.39
N ILE A 224 -14.65 -2.66 -4.15
CA ILE A 224 -14.20 -4.03 -4.36
C ILE A 224 -12.91 -4.20 -3.56
N VAL A 225 -12.92 -5.13 -2.62
CA VAL A 225 -11.74 -5.52 -1.84
C VAL A 225 -11.17 -6.78 -2.47
N LEU A 226 -9.88 -6.76 -2.76
CA LEU A 226 -9.14 -7.80 -3.45
C LEU A 226 -8.02 -8.29 -2.53
N ALA A 227 -7.86 -9.59 -2.42
CA ALA A 227 -6.75 -10.21 -1.69
C ALA A 227 -6.00 -11.18 -2.61
N ASP A 228 -4.68 -11.06 -2.65
CA ASP A 228 -3.76 -11.99 -3.29
C ASP A 228 -2.83 -12.58 -2.24
N ARG A 229 -2.46 -13.83 -2.41
CA ARG A 229 -1.53 -14.52 -1.53
C ARG A 229 -0.18 -14.61 -2.21
N ALA A 230 0.82 -13.98 -1.62
CA ALA A 230 2.20 -14.13 -2.05
C ALA A 230 2.68 -15.56 -1.71
N ASP A 231 3.21 -16.26 -2.72
CA ASP A 231 3.79 -17.60 -2.61
C ASP A 231 5.21 -17.55 -2.02
#